data_b743e4cb18a4ec73ade24d5663c15d10
#
_entry.id   b743e4cb18a4ec73ade24d5663c15d10
#
_cell.length_a   1.000
_cell.length_b   1.000
_cell.length_c   1.000
_cell.angle_alpha   90.00
_cell.angle_beta   90.00
_cell.angle_gamma   90.00
#
_symmetry.space_group_name_H-M   'P 1'
#
loop_
_entity.id
_entity.type
_entity.pdbx_description
1 polymer ?
#
loop_
_entity_poly.entity_id
_entity_poly.type
_entity_poly.pdbx_seq_one_letter_code
_entity_poly.pdbx_strand_id
1 'polypeptide(L)'
;FIYLPAVLRMAGCSLEVSYKIYIFILLLELFVSMYVCVRKKTGDIHLALAAGTLYLFSYPVIDGIFKSFTLAQTQALVFLPLALMGMVLFVEKDEFPWMLGIGFTGLIYSHALSTAIALVLCFVLLVFQLPKWIGKKKKWLYLLMAVAGVSGITVSYWGPMLEQMKAQSYRVSQPWTHVSENVLALHSALGKSGVGIVILLLSCLAFCAFVWNRPCKSWSGAGYFVGGIFLILLTTNQGFWKIFEKAFDILQFPGRLMGAASVLLIFAFAVIFAKDQSCVK
;
A
#
# COMPACT_ATOMS: atom_id res chain seq x y z
N PHE A 1 12.80 2.60 9.93
CA PHE A 1 13.85 2.16 8.98
C PHE A 1 15.27 2.33 9.52
N ILE A 2 15.54 3.24 10.46
CA ILE A 2 16.89 3.53 11.00
C ILE A 2 17.40 2.45 11.96
N TYR A 3 16.54 1.75 12.67
CA TYR A 3 16.95 0.85 13.77
C TYR A 3 17.88 -0.29 13.32
N LEU A 4 17.56 -0.98 12.22
CA LEU A 4 18.39 -2.08 11.76
C LEU A 4 19.81 -1.63 11.38
N PRO A 5 20.02 -0.58 10.55
CA PRO A 5 21.36 -0.05 10.30
C PRO A 5 22.08 0.40 11.60
N ALA A 6 21.36 0.99 12.55
CA ALA A 6 21.95 1.40 13.83
C ALA A 6 22.48 0.21 14.62
N VAL A 7 21.70 -0.85 14.77
CA VAL A 7 22.13 -2.08 15.45
C VAL A 7 23.36 -2.71 14.76
N LEU A 8 23.38 -2.76 13.44
CA LEU A 8 24.54 -3.27 12.69
C LEU A 8 25.79 -2.39 12.91
N ARG A 9 25.62 -1.06 12.99
CA ARG A 9 26.70 -0.15 13.32
C ARG A 9 27.24 -0.38 14.74
N MET A 10 26.36 -0.58 15.70
CA MET A 10 26.73 -0.91 17.09
C MET A 10 27.45 -2.25 17.18
N ALA A 11 27.14 -3.22 16.32
CA ALA A 11 27.82 -4.50 16.19
C ALA A 11 29.18 -4.42 15.46
N GLY A 12 29.64 -3.21 15.06
CA GLY A 12 30.95 -3.01 14.44
C GLY A 12 30.97 -3.06 12.90
N CYS A 13 29.81 -3.23 12.23
CA CYS A 13 29.76 -3.20 10.78
C CYS A 13 30.11 -1.80 10.24
N SER A 14 30.74 -1.69 9.08
CA SER A 14 30.91 -0.40 8.39
C SER A 14 29.56 0.20 7.97
N LEU A 15 29.50 1.50 7.71
CA LEU A 15 28.27 2.16 7.25
C LEU A 15 27.78 1.55 5.93
N GLU A 16 28.71 1.31 5.02
CA GLU A 16 28.40 0.70 3.71
C GLU A 16 27.80 -0.71 3.86
N VAL A 17 28.40 -1.57 4.70
CA VAL A 17 27.92 -2.93 4.93
C VAL A 17 26.54 -2.88 5.61
N SER A 18 26.35 -2.01 6.61
CA SER A 18 25.07 -1.84 7.30
C SER A 18 23.96 -1.40 6.33
N TYR A 19 24.28 -0.49 5.40
CA TYR A 19 23.32 -0.04 4.38
C TYR A 19 23.00 -1.16 3.38
N LYS A 20 23.99 -1.89 2.87
CA LYS A 20 23.77 -3.02 1.94
C LYS A 20 22.91 -4.12 2.57
N ILE A 21 23.18 -4.47 3.83
CA ILE A 21 22.37 -5.45 4.56
C ILE A 21 20.92 -4.93 4.72
N TYR A 22 20.75 -3.67 5.09
CA TYR A 22 19.43 -3.07 5.21
C TYR A 22 18.64 -3.12 3.90
N ILE A 23 19.25 -2.74 2.78
CA ILE A 23 18.58 -2.80 1.47
C ILE A 23 18.22 -4.24 1.08
N PHE A 24 19.11 -5.21 1.35
CA PHE A 24 18.82 -6.61 1.10
C PHE A 24 17.60 -7.11 1.91
N ILE A 25 17.56 -6.78 3.20
CA ILE A 25 16.43 -7.15 4.07
C ILE A 25 15.15 -6.44 3.63
N LEU A 26 15.21 -5.16 3.27
CA LEU A 26 14.07 -4.40 2.77
C LEU A 26 13.48 -5.04 1.50
N LEU A 27 14.33 -5.45 0.56
CA LEU A 27 13.88 -6.15 -0.65
C LEU A 27 13.21 -7.50 -0.32
N LEU A 28 13.78 -8.24 0.61
CA LEU A 28 13.19 -9.50 1.07
C LEU A 28 11.83 -9.28 1.74
N GLU A 29 11.71 -8.27 2.60
CA GLU A 29 10.44 -7.90 3.26
C GLU A 29 9.37 -7.50 2.25
N LEU A 30 9.72 -6.70 1.23
CA LEU A 30 8.83 -6.31 0.14
C LEU A 30 8.29 -7.52 -0.62
N PHE A 31 9.19 -8.46 -0.99
CA PHE A 31 8.81 -9.69 -1.66
C PHE A 31 7.88 -10.54 -0.79
N VAL A 32 8.28 -10.80 0.46
CA VAL A 32 7.55 -11.67 1.39
C VAL A 32 6.16 -11.10 1.70
N SER A 33 6.05 -9.80 1.91
CA SER A 33 4.77 -9.15 2.23
C SER A 33 3.75 -9.34 1.10
N MET A 34 4.14 -9.08 -0.13
CA MET A 34 3.29 -9.26 -1.30
C MET A 34 2.98 -10.75 -1.54
N TYR A 35 4.00 -11.62 -1.44
CA TYR A 35 3.84 -13.07 -1.55
C TYR A 35 2.80 -13.60 -0.56
N VAL A 36 2.91 -13.23 0.73
CA VAL A 36 1.98 -13.69 1.77
C VAL A 36 0.55 -13.20 1.51
N CYS A 37 0.40 -11.95 1.08
CA CYS A 37 -0.90 -11.39 0.74
C CYS A 37 -1.59 -12.17 -0.37
N VAL A 38 -0.89 -12.38 -1.48
CA VAL A 38 -1.45 -13.08 -2.65
C VAL A 38 -1.65 -14.56 -2.34
N ARG A 39 -0.69 -15.22 -1.69
CA ARG A 39 -0.82 -16.62 -1.27
C ARG A 39 -2.03 -16.85 -0.38
N LYS A 40 -2.27 -15.96 0.58
CA LYS A 40 -3.43 -16.06 1.50
C LYS A 40 -4.75 -15.80 0.79
N LYS A 41 -4.77 -14.94 -0.23
CA LYS A 41 -5.98 -14.62 -1.00
C LYS A 41 -6.32 -15.68 -2.04
N THR A 42 -5.33 -16.15 -2.80
CA THR A 42 -5.54 -17.02 -3.97
C THR A 42 -5.29 -18.50 -3.70
N GLY A 43 -4.49 -18.85 -2.69
CA GLY A 43 -4.04 -20.22 -2.46
C GLY A 43 -2.97 -20.71 -3.45
N ASP A 44 -2.62 -19.92 -4.48
CA ASP A 44 -1.70 -20.31 -5.55
C ASP A 44 -0.28 -19.82 -5.27
N ILE A 45 0.69 -20.75 -5.26
CA ILE A 45 2.10 -20.44 -4.98
C ILE A 45 2.77 -19.71 -6.17
N HIS A 46 2.42 -20.06 -7.40
CA HIS A 46 3.03 -19.47 -8.59
C HIS A 46 2.59 -18.02 -8.77
N LEU A 47 1.29 -17.75 -8.58
CA LEU A 47 0.79 -16.38 -8.59
C LEU A 47 1.38 -15.54 -7.46
N ALA A 48 1.58 -16.12 -6.27
CA ALA A 48 2.19 -15.43 -5.15
C ALA A 48 3.67 -15.09 -5.42
N LEU A 49 4.44 -16.03 -5.98
CA LEU A 49 5.83 -15.79 -6.39
C LEU A 49 5.92 -14.72 -7.48
N ALA A 50 5.07 -14.81 -8.52
CA ALA A 50 5.00 -13.81 -9.58
C ALA A 50 4.65 -12.42 -9.02
N ALA A 51 3.66 -12.33 -8.13
CA ALA A 51 3.26 -11.07 -7.51
C ALA A 51 4.37 -10.45 -6.66
N GLY A 52 5.05 -11.25 -5.83
CA GLY A 52 6.20 -10.80 -5.05
C GLY A 52 7.33 -10.26 -5.94
N THR A 53 7.65 -10.98 -7.02
CA THR A 53 8.65 -10.55 -8.00
C THR A 53 8.23 -9.26 -8.71
N LEU A 54 6.99 -9.17 -9.21
CA LEU A 54 6.48 -7.95 -9.84
C LEU A 54 6.53 -6.75 -8.91
N TYR A 55 6.27 -6.96 -7.61
CA TYR A 55 6.30 -5.90 -6.63
C TYR A 55 7.71 -5.36 -6.39
N LEU A 56 8.72 -6.23 -6.33
CA LEU A 56 10.13 -5.81 -6.25
C LEU A 56 10.54 -4.91 -7.41
N PHE A 57 10.07 -5.23 -8.61
CA PHE A 57 10.39 -4.48 -9.83
C PHE A 57 9.39 -3.38 -10.15
N SER A 58 8.48 -3.06 -9.22
CA SER A 58 7.59 -1.90 -9.38
C SER A 58 8.39 -0.60 -9.31
N TYR A 59 7.99 0.39 -10.12
CA TYR A 59 8.70 1.67 -10.16
C TYR A 59 8.79 2.34 -8.78
N PRO A 60 7.74 2.38 -7.92
CA PRO A 60 7.84 3.01 -6.61
C PRO A 60 8.91 2.39 -5.70
N VAL A 61 9.16 1.09 -5.81
CA VAL A 61 10.22 0.40 -5.07
C VAL A 61 11.60 0.77 -5.62
N ILE A 62 11.78 0.64 -6.95
CA ILE A 62 13.05 0.93 -7.61
C ILE A 62 13.43 2.41 -7.44
N ASP A 63 12.48 3.33 -7.66
CA ASP A 63 12.72 4.75 -7.47
C ASP A 63 13.10 5.08 -6.02
N GLY A 64 12.36 4.54 -5.07
CA GLY A 64 12.56 4.81 -3.64
C GLY A 64 13.92 4.34 -3.11
N ILE A 65 14.47 3.26 -3.66
CA ILE A 65 15.75 2.70 -3.23
C ILE A 65 16.93 3.32 -4.00
N PHE A 66 16.82 3.44 -5.33
CA PHE A 66 17.98 3.69 -6.20
C PHE A 66 18.03 5.09 -6.82
N LYS A 67 16.93 5.86 -6.77
CA LYS A 67 16.86 7.16 -7.42
C LYS A 67 16.52 8.27 -6.45
N SER A 68 15.38 8.20 -5.77
CA SER A 68 14.93 9.24 -4.84
C SER A 68 15.42 9.04 -3.41
N PHE A 69 15.93 7.85 -3.07
CA PHE A 69 16.41 7.47 -1.74
C PHE A 69 15.40 7.73 -0.62
N THR A 70 14.12 7.60 -0.92
CA THR A 70 13.01 7.81 0.03
C THR A 70 12.77 6.55 0.90
N LEU A 71 13.79 6.14 1.64
CA LEU A 71 13.82 4.85 2.35
C LEU A 71 12.66 4.67 3.35
N ALA A 72 12.24 5.72 4.05
CA ALA A 72 11.10 5.65 4.96
C ALA A 72 9.78 5.35 4.22
N GLN A 73 9.56 5.98 3.06
CA GLN A 73 8.42 5.69 2.21
C GLN A 73 8.50 4.29 1.61
N THR A 74 9.69 3.85 1.19
CA THR A 74 9.90 2.51 0.65
C THR A 74 9.71 1.43 1.72
N GLN A 75 10.14 1.67 2.97
CA GLN A 75 9.84 0.79 4.09
C GLN A 75 8.32 0.67 4.34
N ALA A 76 7.57 1.76 4.18
CA ALA A 76 6.12 1.71 4.29
C ALA A 76 5.47 0.85 3.20
N LEU A 77 6.08 0.72 2.02
CA LEU A 77 5.60 -0.18 0.97
C LEU A 77 5.64 -1.66 1.38
N VAL A 78 6.48 -2.06 2.35
CA VAL A 78 6.43 -3.42 2.93
C VAL A 78 5.07 -3.69 3.58
N PHE A 79 4.55 -2.72 4.33
CA PHE A 79 3.36 -2.87 5.15
C PHE A 79 2.07 -2.52 4.42
N LEU A 80 2.15 -1.79 3.32
CA LEU A 80 0.99 -1.36 2.54
C LEU A 80 0.17 -2.54 1.97
N PRO A 81 0.77 -3.57 1.33
CA PRO A 81 0.02 -4.76 0.91
C PRO A 81 -0.67 -5.48 2.08
N LEU A 82 0.00 -5.57 3.25
CA LEU A 82 -0.55 -6.20 4.44
C LEU A 82 -1.78 -5.44 4.97
N ALA A 83 -1.73 -4.11 5.01
CA ALA A 83 -2.86 -3.28 5.44
C ALA A 83 -4.05 -3.43 4.48
N LEU A 84 -3.83 -3.29 3.18
CA LEU A 84 -4.89 -3.36 2.17
C LEU A 84 -5.50 -4.77 2.08
N MET A 85 -4.67 -5.82 1.98
CA MET A 85 -5.16 -7.19 1.96
C MET A 85 -5.77 -7.59 3.30
N GLY A 86 -5.20 -7.12 4.41
CA GLY A 86 -5.77 -7.33 5.76
C GLY A 86 -7.19 -6.78 5.86
N MET A 87 -7.45 -5.58 5.29
CA MET A 87 -8.79 -5.00 5.23
C MET A 87 -9.73 -5.83 4.35
N VAL A 88 -9.27 -6.25 3.17
CA VAL A 88 -10.05 -7.10 2.25
C VAL A 88 -10.47 -8.41 2.92
N LEU A 89 -9.51 -9.12 3.52
CA LEU A 89 -9.78 -10.39 4.21
C LEU A 89 -10.69 -10.21 5.42
N PHE A 90 -10.54 -9.12 6.16
CA PHE A 90 -11.40 -8.80 7.28
C PHE A 90 -12.85 -8.54 6.85
N VAL A 91 -13.04 -7.88 5.71
CA VAL A 91 -14.38 -7.68 5.14
C VAL A 91 -15.01 -9.01 4.72
N GLU A 92 -14.24 -9.89 4.09
CA GLU A 92 -14.73 -11.16 3.57
C GLU A 92 -14.94 -12.24 4.65
N LYS A 93 -14.07 -12.27 5.66
CA LYS A 93 -14.05 -13.30 6.71
C LYS A 93 -14.48 -12.72 8.06
N ASP A 94 -15.03 -13.59 8.93
CA ASP A 94 -15.39 -13.22 10.30
C ASP A 94 -14.26 -13.55 11.30
N GLU A 95 -13.00 -13.32 10.89
CA GLU A 95 -11.79 -13.57 11.67
C GLU A 95 -11.21 -12.25 12.21
N PHE A 96 -10.38 -12.33 13.27
CA PHE A 96 -9.67 -11.17 13.79
C PHE A 96 -8.66 -10.63 12.76
N PRO A 97 -8.61 -9.30 12.51
CA PRO A 97 -7.83 -8.71 11.42
C PRO A 97 -6.35 -8.49 11.78
N TRP A 98 -5.63 -9.55 12.15
CA TRP A 98 -4.23 -9.44 12.55
C TRP A 98 -3.31 -8.88 11.45
N MET A 99 -3.57 -9.22 10.18
CA MET A 99 -2.82 -8.67 9.04
C MET A 99 -2.99 -7.14 8.91
N LEU A 100 -4.21 -6.66 9.13
CA LEU A 100 -4.52 -5.23 9.15
C LEU A 100 -3.74 -4.54 10.28
N GLY A 101 -3.73 -5.16 11.47
CA GLY A 101 -3.01 -4.65 12.64
C GLY A 101 -1.49 -4.55 12.40
N ILE A 102 -0.85 -5.62 11.89
CA ILE A 102 0.57 -5.62 11.53
C ILE A 102 0.86 -4.56 10.45
N GLY A 103 0.02 -4.51 9.40
CA GLY A 103 0.16 -3.54 8.33
C GLY A 103 0.14 -2.09 8.84
N PHE A 104 -0.85 -1.72 9.62
CA PHE A 104 -0.92 -0.34 10.17
C PHE A 104 0.15 -0.04 11.20
N THR A 105 0.52 -0.98 12.06
CA THR A 105 1.64 -0.79 12.98
C THR A 105 2.93 -0.46 12.22
N GLY A 106 3.24 -1.24 11.21
CA GLY A 106 4.44 -1.01 10.39
C GLY A 106 4.37 0.30 9.57
N LEU A 107 3.20 0.65 9.02
CA LEU A 107 2.99 1.91 8.31
C LEU A 107 3.24 3.12 9.22
N ILE A 108 2.68 3.13 10.43
CA ILE A 108 2.82 4.24 11.39
C ILE A 108 4.29 4.45 11.76
N TYR A 109 5.02 3.38 12.03
CA TYR A 109 6.45 3.48 12.36
C TYR A 109 7.34 3.82 11.15
N SER A 110 6.86 3.61 9.92
CA SER A 110 7.66 3.84 8.71
C SER A 110 7.44 5.22 8.12
N HIS A 111 6.18 5.58 7.78
CA HIS A 111 5.89 6.81 7.03
C HIS A 111 4.46 7.30 7.20
N ALA A 112 4.29 8.45 7.84
CA ALA A 112 2.98 9.01 8.19
C ALA A 112 2.04 9.22 6.98
N LEU A 113 2.56 9.74 5.86
CA LEU A 113 1.73 9.98 4.66
C LEU A 113 1.27 8.67 3.99
N SER A 114 2.11 7.64 3.96
CA SER A 114 1.70 6.31 3.48
C SER A 114 0.63 5.71 4.39
N THR A 115 0.70 5.96 5.71
CA THR A 115 -0.34 5.57 6.66
C THR A 115 -1.66 6.27 6.34
N ALA A 116 -1.64 7.57 6.07
CA ALA A 116 -2.84 8.34 5.71
C ALA A 116 -3.47 7.81 4.40
N ILE A 117 -2.67 7.53 3.37
CA ILE A 117 -3.13 6.94 2.11
C ILE A 117 -3.80 5.59 2.38
N ALA A 118 -3.15 4.70 3.15
CA ALA A 118 -3.70 3.39 3.49
C ALA A 118 -5.02 3.50 4.28
N LEU A 119 -5.10 4.45 5.23
CA LEU A 119 -6.33 4.73 6.01
C LEU A 119 -7.48 5.14 5.09
N VAL A 120 -7.24 6.07 4.16
CA VAL A 120 -8.27 6.51 3.21
C VAL A 120 -8.74 5.34 2.34
N LEU A 121 -7.83 4.54 1.80
CA LEU A 121 -8.19 3.38 0.97
C LEU A 121 -8.96 2.32 1.78
N CYS A 122 -8.52 2.00 2.99
CA CYS A 122 -9.23 1.06 3.86
C CYS A 122 -10.60 1.61 4.29
N PHE A 123 -10.72 2.92 4.53
CA PHE A 123 -11.99 3.56 4.84
C PHE A 123 -12.96 3.49 3.66
N VAL A 124 -12.49 3.75 2.44
CA VAL A 124 -13.30 3.61 1.22
C VAL A 124 -13.80 2.16 1.07
N LEU A 125 -12.91 1.17 1.24
CA LEU A 125 -13.30 -0.25 1.22
C LEU A 125 -14.34 -0.58 2.30
N LEU A 126 -14.18 -0.05 3.51
CA LEU A 126 -15.12 -0.22 4.61
C LEU A 126 -16.49 0.35 4.26
N VAL A 127 -16.54 1.58 3.74
CA VAL A 127 -17.81 2.26 3.38
C VAL A 127 -18.60 1.45 2.34
N PHE A 128 -17.94 0.96 1.29
CA PHE A 128 -18.59 0.11 0.28
C PHE A 128 -19.13 -1.21 0.82
N GLN A 129 -18.59 -1.69 1.95
CA GLN A 129 -19.02 -2.95 2.56
C GLN A 129 -19.91 -2.76 3.79
N LEU A 130 -20.14 -1.52 4.23
CA LEU A 130 -20.99 -1.20 5.39
C LEU A 130 -22.33 -1.93 5.40
N PRO A 131 -23.10 -2.02 4.28
CA PRO A 131 -24.38 -2.73 4.27
C PRO A 131 -24.27 -4.21 4.71
N LYS A 132 -23.13 -4.85 4.45
CA LYS A 132 -22.88 -6.25 4.86
C LYS A 132 -22.48 -6.40 6.33
N TRP A 133 -22.20 -5.28 7.02
CA TRP A 133 -21.72 -5.24 8.41
C TRP A 133 -22.79 -4.80 9.39
N ILE A 134 -23.89 -4.26 8.89
CA ILE A 134 -25.04 -3.87 9.73
C ILE A 134 -25.50 -5.10 10.51
N GLY A 135 -25.53 -5.00 11.85
CA GLY A 135 -25.88 -6.11 12.74
C GLY A 135 -24.73 -7.06 13.14
N LYS A 136 -23.56 -6.99 12.51
CA LYS A 136 -22.43 -7.86 12.87
C LYS A 136 -21.59 -7.29 14.01
N LYS A 137 -22.11 -7.28 15.23
CA LYS A 137 -21.44 -6.72 16.43
C LYS A 137 -20.02 -7.23 16.64
N LYS A 138 -19.77 -8.53 16.36
CA LYS A 138 -18.45 -9.16 16.49
C LYS A 138 -17.39 -8.51 15.57
N LYS A 139 -17.76 -8.15 14.33
CA LYS A 139 -16.84 -7.46 13.41
C LYS A 139 -16.44 -6.08 13.94
N TRP A 140 -17.42 -5.31 14.41
CA TRP A 140 -17.13 -4.00 14.99
C TRP A 140 -16.23 -4.10 16.22
N LEU A 141 -16.48 -5.10 17.08
CA LEU A 141 -15.60 -5.36 18.23
C LEU A 141 -14.17 -5.69 17.79
N TYR A 142 -14.00 -6.55 16.79
CA TYR A 142 -12.68 -6.91 16.27
C TYR A 142 -11.95 -5.71 15.65
N LEU A 143 -12.68 -4.85 14.93
CA LEU A 143 -12.09 -3.62 14.39
C LEU A 143 -11.65 -2.68 15.50
N LEU A 144 -12.49 -2.49 16.52
CA LEU A 144 -12.16 -1.66 17.68
C LEU A 144 -10.93 -2.20 18.43
N MET A 145 -10.86 -3.52 18.65
CA MET A 145 -9.70 -4.17 19.29
C MET A 145 -8.43 -4.00 18.44
N ALA A 146 -8.53 -4.12 17.11
CA ALA A 146 -7.40 -3.91 16.22
C ALA A 146 -6.91 -2.45 16.27
N VAL A 147 -7.82 -1.48 16.21
CA VAL A 147 -7.49 -0.05 16.34
C VAL A 147 -6.85 0.25 17.70
N ALA A 148 -7.44 -0.25 18.79
CA ALA A 148 -6.90 -0.04 20.13
C ALA A 148 -5.51 -0.69 20.28
N GLY A 149 -5.32 -1.91 19.77
CA GLY A 149 -4.04 -2.60 19.78
C GLY A 149 -2.96 -1.88 18.99
N VAL A 150 -3.27 -1.45 17.76
CA VAL A 150 -2.35 -0.66 16.92
C VAL A 150 -2.00 0.66 17.62
N SER A 151 -2.99 1.38 18.14
CA SER A 151 -2.76 2.65 18.85
C SER A 151 -1.89 2.46 20.09
N GLY A 152 -2.13 1.40 20.86
CA GLY A 152 -1.33 1.09 22.04
C GLY A 152 0.12 0.73 21.70
N ILE A 153 0.34 -0.12 20.69
CA ILE A 153 1.69 -0.49 20.23
C ILE A 153 2.45 0.74 19.70
N THR A 154 1.77 1.61 18.97
CA THR A 154 2.40 2.76 18.30
C THR A 154 2.42 4.04 19.15
N VAL A 155 2.01 3.99 20.43
CA VAL A 155 1.99 5.15 21.33
C VAL A 155 3.37 5.78 21.48
N SER A 156 4.43 4.97 21.48
CA SER A 156 5.82 5.46 21.54
C SER A 156 6.24 6.31 20.33
N TYR A 157 5.50 6.26 19.23
CA TYR A 157 5.71 7.11 18.05
C TYR A 157 4.82 8.34 18.07
N TRP A 158 3.48 8.15 18.11
CA TRP A 158 2.56 9.27 17.99
C TRP A 158 2.42 10.09 19.28
N GLY A 159 2.68 9.50 20.46
CA GLY A 159 2.63 10.20 21.74
C GLY A 159 3.61 11.38 21.79
N PRO A 160 4.94 11.14 21.67
CA PRO A 160 5.93 12.22 21.59
C PRO A 160 5.71 13.19 20.43
N MET A 161 5.23 12.67 19.28
CA MET A 161 4.91 13.53 18.12
C MET A 161 3.81 14.54 18.47
N LEU A 162 2.72 14.12 19.12
CA LEU A 162 1.62 15.01 19.54
C LEU A 162 2.10 16.01 20.60
N GLU A 163 2.94 15.59 21.53
CA GLU A 163 3.53 16.48 22.53
C GLU A 163 4.39 17.57 21.88
N GLN A 164 5.25 17.18 20.95
CA GLN A 164 6.08 18.13 20.20
C GLN A 164 5.25 19.08 19.35
N MET A 165 4.20 18.60 18.69
CA MET A 165 3.30 19.44 17.89
C MET A 165 2.55 20.48 18.72
N LYS A 166 2.31 20.23 20.02
CA LYS A 166 1.75 21.20 20.95
C LYS A 166 2.78 22.23 21.43
N ALA A 167 4.02 21.81 21.59
CA ALA A 167 5.10 22.64 22.11
C ALA A 167 5.70 23.60 21.07
N GLN A 168 5.65 23.24 19.78
CA GLN A 168 6.34 23.99 18.71
C GLN A 168 5.50 24.01 17.43
N SER A 169 5.63 25.12 16.67
CA SER A 169 5.14 25.20 15.29
C SER A 169 6.22 24.68 14.33
N TYR A 170 5.93 23.58 13.63
CA TYR A 170 6.86 23.04 12.67
C TYR A 170 6.66 23.62 11.26
N ARG A 171 7.75 23.84 10.52
CA ARG A 171 7.72 24.23 9.10
C ARG A 171 6.99 23.21 8.21
N VAL A 172 6.93 21.96 8.63
CA VAL A 172 6.21 20.87 7.92
C VAL A 172 4.71 21.12 7.81
N SER A 173 4.14 21.96 8.69
CA SER A 173 2.74 22.39 8.59
C SER A 173 2.50 23.42 7.48
N GLN A 174 3.57 23.98 6.91
CA GLN A 174 3.49 24.87 5.74
C GLN A 174 4.13 24.16 4.56
N PRO A 175 3.36 23.70 3.57
CA PRO A 175 3.91 23.03 2.40
C PRO A 175 4.82 24.00 1.64
N TRP A 176 6.03 23.55 1.29
CA TRP A 176 7.00 24.31 0.50
C TRP A 176 6.69 24.26 -1.01
N THR A 177 5.74 23.41 -1.41
CA THR A 177 5.22 23.26 -2.78
C THR A 177 3.76 22.83 -2.72
N HIS A 178 2.96 23.24 -3.69
CA HIS A 178 1.57 22.86 -3.80
C HIS A 178 1.40 21.51 -4.52
N VAL A 179 0.47 20.69 -4.03
CA VAL A 179 0.20 19.37 -4.60
C VAL A 179 -0.20 19.46 -6.08
N SER A 180 -0.87 20.52 -6.50
CA SER A 180 -1.31 20.75 -7.88
C SER A 180 -0.17 21.05 -8.86
N GLU A 181 1.00 21.47 -8.35
CA GLU A 181 2.19 21.76 -9.17
C GLU A 181 3.00 20.50 -9.50
N ASN A 182 2.83 19.44 -8.70
CA ASN A 182 3.62 18.20 -8.78
C ASN A 182 2.84 17.05 -9.43
N VAL A 183 1.86 17.37 -10.24
CA VAL A 183 1.04 16.41 -10.96
C VAL A 183 1.87 15.70 -12.03
N LEU A 184 1.72 14.38 -12.13
CA LEU A 184 2.46 13.59 -13.12
C LEU A 184 1.83 13.76 -14.51
N ALA A 185 2.66 13.86 -15.53
CA ALA A 185 2.18 13.73 -16.91
C ALA A 185 1.69 12.28 -17.17
N LEU A 186 0.63 12.10 -17.92
CA LEU A 186 0.00 10.79 -18.13
C LEU A 186 0.99 9.73 -18.66
N HIS A 187 1.83 10.09 -19.64
CA HIS A 187 2.84 9.19 -20.18
C HIS A 187 3.87 8.76 -19.13
N SER A 188 4.19 9.65 -18.16
CA SER A 188 5.09 9.35 -17.06
C SER A 188 4.40 8.45 -16.01
N ALA A 189 3.15 8.73 -15.71
CA ALA A 189 2.35 7.94 -14.76
C ALA A 189 2.09 6.49 -15.27
N LEU A 190 1.94 6.30 -16.56
CA LEU A 190 1.79 4.98 -17.19
C LEU A 190 3.13 4.25 -17.38
N GLY A 191 4.24 4.96 -17.43
CA GLY A 191 5.57 4.42 -17.75
C GLY A 191 6.62 4.64 -16.66
N LYS A 192 7.56 5.55 -16.95
CA LYS A 192 8.81 5.73 -16.19
C LYS A 192 8.65 6.22 -14.75
N SER A 193 7.54 6.85 -14.39
CA SER A 193 7.31 7.43 -13.05
C SER A 193 6.05 6.92 -12.38
N GLY A 194 5.45 5.87 -12.96
CA GLY A 194 4.19 5.31 -12.49
C GLY A 194 4.33 3.99 -11.73
N VAL A 195 3.54 3.01 -12.12
CA VAL A 195 3.53 1.67 -11.51
C VAL A 195 4.55 0.71 -12.12
N GLY A 196 5.05 1.03 -13.30
CA GLY A 196 5.87 0.17 -14.14
C GLY A 196 5.07 -0.50 -15.25
N ILE A 197 5.63 -0.45 -16.48
CA ILE A 197 4.93 -0.89 -17.70
C ILE A 197 4.51 -2.37 -17.65
N VAL A 198 5.34 -3.22 -17.05
CA VAL A 198 5.07 -4.68 -16.97
C VAL A 198 3.84 -4.94 -16.09
N ILE A 199 3.73 -4.28 -14.94
CA ILE A 199 2.59 -4.41 -14.03
C ILE A 199 1.31 -3.93 -14.73
N LEU A 200 1.39 -2.80 -15.44
CA LEU A 200 0.26 -2.26 -16.16
C LEU A 200 -0.21 -3.22 -17.26
N LEU A 201 0.71 -3.72 -18.09
CA LEU A 201 0.38 -4.66 -19.18
C LEU A 201 -0.22 -5.95 -18.64
N LEU A 202 0.37 -6.57 -17.63
CA LEU A 202 -0.12 -7.82 -17.05
C LEU A 202 -1.49 -7.65 -16.39
N SER A 203 -1.73 -6.53 -15.70
CA SER A 203 -3.04 -6.25 -15.10
C SER A 203 -4.10 -5.91 -16.15
N CYS A 204 -3.73 -5.23 -17.25
CA CYS A 204 -4.62 -5.02 -18.39
C CYS A 204 -4.97 -6.35 -19.08
N LEU A 205 -4.00 -7.23 -19.33
CA LEU A 205 -4.25 -8.57 -19.89
C LEU A 205 -5.16 -9.39 -18.99
N ALA A 206 -4.94 -9.36 -17.67
CA ALA A 206 -5.83 -10.00 -16.70
C ALA A 206 -7.26 -9.44 -16.80
N PHE A 207 -7.40 -8.11 -16.87
CA PHE A 207 -8.71 -7.48 -16.98
C PHE A 207 -9.40 -7.81 -18.31
N CYS A 208 -8.67 -7.85 -19.43
CA CYS A 208 -9.20 -8.34 -20.71
C CYS A 208 -9.69 -9.79 -20.62
N ALA A 209 -8.90 -10.67 -19.97
CA ALA A 209 -9.32 -12.05 -19.72
C ALA A 209 -10.58 -12.12 -18.83
N PHE A 210 -10.70 -11.27 -17.82
CA PHE A 210 -11.91 -11.14 -17.00
C PHE A 210 -13.14 -10.75 -17.83
N VAL A 211 -12.99 -9.80 -18.75
CA VAL A 211 -14.11 -9.37 -19.62
C VAL A 211 -14.50 -10.48 -20.60
N TRP A 212 -13.51 -11.20 -21.14
CA TRP A 212 -13.74 -12.25 -22.14
C TRP A 212 -14.36 -13.52 -21.55
N ASN A 213 -13.84 -14.01 -20.41
CA ASN A 213 -14.28 -15.25 -19.76
C ASN A 213 -15.45 -15.01 -18.79
N ARG A 214 -16.67 -15.10 -19.29
CA ARG A 214 -17.89 -14.76 -18.53
C ARG A 214 -18.31 -15.70 -17.38
N PRO A 215 -18.04 -17.03 -17.33
CA PRO A 215 -18.63 -17.87 -16.28
C PRO A 215 -17.96 -17.79 -14.90
N CYS A 216 -16.65 -17.45 -14.82
CA CYS A 216 -15.88 -17.44 -13.55
C CYS A 216 -15.32 -16.05 -13.27
N LYS A 217 -16.19 -15.10 -12.91
CA LYS A 217 -15.79 -13.70 -12.75
C LYS A 217 -15.37 -13.35 -11.33
N SER A 218 -14.09 -13.06 -11.13
CA SER A 218 -13.61 -12.42 -9.91
C SER A 218 -13.89 -10.92 -9.90
N TRP A 219 -15.07 -10.52 -9.43
CA TRP A 219 -15.44 -9.11 -9.28
C TRP A 219 -14.50 -8.33 -8.37
N SER A 220 -13.91 -9.00 -7.36
CA SER A 220 -12.91 -8.37 -6.50
C SER A 220 -11.64 -8.00 -7.28
N GLY A 221 -11.18 -8.88 -8.18
CA GLY A 221 -10.05 -8.59 -9.06
C GLY A 221 -10.31 -7.41 -10.00
N ALA A 222 -11.52 -7.33 -10.60
CA ALA A 222 -11.92 -6.19 -11.40
C ALA A 222 -11.96 -4.90 -10.57
N GLY A 223 -12.45 -4.95 -9.33
CA GLY A 223 -12.44 -3.81 -8.41
C GLY A 223 -11.04 -3.31 -8.10
N TYR A 224 -10.06 -4.21 -7.89
CA TYR A 224 -8.67 -3.82 -7.70
C TYR A 224 -8.08 -3.16 -8.94
N PHE A 225 -8.38 -3.69 -10.13
CA PHE A 225 -7.94 -3.08 -11.38
C PHE A 225 -8.48 -1.66 -11.54
N VAL A 226 -9.80 -1.48 -11.39
CA VAL A 226 -10.44 -0.16 -11.49
C VAL A 226 -9.88 0.81 -10.45
N GLY A 227 -9.70 0.35 -9.20
CA GLY A 227 -9.09 1.15 -8.14
C GLY A 227 -7.65 1.56 -8.45
N GLY A 228 -6.84 0.65 -8.97
CA GLY A 228 -5.45 0.94 -9.37
C GLY A 228 -5.39 1.97 -10.51
N ILE A 229 -6.19 1.78 -11.57
CA ILE A 229 -6.29 2.75 -12.69
C ILE A 229 -6.82 4.11 -12.21
N PHE A 230 -7.83 4.12 -11.35
CA PHE A 230 -8.35 5.36 -10.76
C PHE A 230 -7.25 6.14 -10.02
N LEU A 231 -6.44 5.48 -9.20
CA LEU A 231 -5.31 6.13 -8.51
C LEU A 231 -4.28 6.70 -9.50
N ILE A 232 -3.96 5.97 -10.59
CA ILE A 232 -3.08 6.47 -11.64
C ILE A 232 -3.67 7.74 -12.28
N LEU A 233 -4.93 7.70 -12.70
CA LEU A 233 -5.60 8.84 -13.32
C LEU A 233 -5.70 10.04 -12.36
N LEU A 234 -5.92 9.77 -11.07
CA LEU A 234 -5.96 10.81 -10.04
C LEU A 234 -4.63 11.56 -9.95
N THR A 235 -3.49 10.86 -10.04
CA THR A 235 -2.17 11.51 -10.00
C THR A 235 -1.89 12.42 -11.19
N THR A 236 -2.63 12.30 -12.27
CA THR A 236 -2.46 13.09 -13.50
C THR A 236 -3.49 14.23 -13.62
N ASN A 237 -4.47 14.31 -12.72
CA ASN A 237 -5.57 15.26 -12.80
C ASN A 237 -5.27 16.56 -12.04
N GLN A 238 -4.65 17.55 -12.69
CA GLN A 238 -4.34 18.84 -12.09
C GLN A 238 -5.59 19.58 -11.57
N GLY A 239 -6.72 19.47 -12.29
CA GLY A 239 -7.97 20.13 -11.90
C GLY A 239 -8.46 19.65 -10.53
N PHE A 240 -8.44 18.33 -10.29
CA PHE A 240 -8.79 17.77 -8.98
C PHE A 240 -7.90 18.33 -7.87
N TRP A 241 -6.58 18.30 -8.06
CA TRP A 241 -5.65 18.75 -7.04
C TRP A 241 -5.73 20.26 -6.76
N LYS A 242 -6.04 21.09 -7.76
CA LYS A 242 -6.30 22.53 -7.56
C LYS A 242 -7.54 22.78 -6.71
N ILE A 243 -8.63 22.05 -6.94
CA ILE A 243 -9.88 22.20 -6.18
C ILE A 243 -9.66 21.83 -4.71
N PHE A 244 -8.93 20.75 -4.46
CA PHE A 244 -8.72 20.20 -3.13
C PHE A 244 -7.36 20.54 -2.51
N GLU A 245 -6.63 21.51 -3.07
CA GLU A 245 -5.27 21.87 -2.68
C GLU A 245 -5.13 22.10 -1.17
N LYS A 246 -5.97 22.96 -0.60
CA LYS A 246 -5.95 23.26 0.86
C LYS A 246 -6.08 22.02 1.75
N ALA A 247 -6.80 21.00 1.29
CA ALA A 247 -7.01 19.77 2.06
C ALA A 247 -5.88 18.77 1.90
N PHE A 248 -5.23 18.75 0.73
CA PHE A 248 -4.27 17.71 0.36
C PHE A 248 -2.84 18.20 0.13
N ASP A 249 -2.52 19.48 0.37
CA ASP A 249 -1.16 20.03 0.23
C ASP A 249 -0.12 19.29 1.07
N ILE A 250 -0.53 18.71 2.20
CA ILE A 250 0.33 17.86 3.02
C ILE A 250 0.86 16.64 2.24
N LEU A 251 0.17 16.21 1.20
CA LEU A 251 0.62 15.12 0.33
C LEU A 251 1.82 15.53 -0.51
N GLN A 252 1.95 16.81 -0.90
CA GLN A 252 3.00 17.44 -1.71
C GLN A 252 3.13 16.87 -3.13
N PHE A 253 3.15 15.54 -3.28
CA PHE A 253 3.36 14.82 -4.53
C PHE A 253 2.25 13.79 -4.77
N PRO A 254 1.36 13.98 -5.75
CA PRO A 254 0.35 12.98 -6.14
C PRO A 254 0.97 11.61 -6.47
N GLY A 255 2.20 11.59 -6.98
CA GLY A 255 2.96 10.37 -7.29
C GLY A 255 3.13 9.39 -6.11
N ARG A 256 2.93 9.83 -4.87
CA ARG A 256 2.90 8.95 -3.68
C ARG A 256 1.78 7.91 -3.72
N LEU A 257 0.73 8.15 -4.50
CA LEU A 257 -0.36 7.18 -4.73
C LEU A 257 0.07 5.99 -5.61
N MET A 258 1.18 6.11 -6.34
CA MET A 258 1.66 5.05 -7.24
C MET A 258 2.03 3.76 -6.51
N GLY A 259 2.50 3.84 -5.26
CA GLY A 259 2.74 2.66 -4.43
C GLY A 259 1.45 1.86 -4.21
N ALA A 260 0.36 2.53 -3.86
CA ALA A 260 -0.94 1.90 -3.67
C ALA A 260 -1.54 1.40 -4.99
N ALA A 261 -1.38 2.14 -6.08
CA ALA A 261 -1.80 1.72 -7.42
C ALA A 261 -1.08 0.43 -7.85
N SER A 262 0.24 0.32 -7.61
CA SER A 262 1.02 -0.89 -7.89
C SER A 262 0.49 -2.09 -7.11
N VAL A 263 0.21 -1.94 -5.82
CA VAL A 263 -0.36 -3.01 -4.98
C VAL A 263 -1.71 -3.47 -5.53
N LEU A 264 -2.61 -2.54 -5.84
CA LEU A 264 -3.94 -2.88 -6.35
C LEU A 264 -3.87 -3.57 -7.72
N LEU A 265 -3.02 -3.12 -8.63
CA LEU A 265 -2.87 -3.73 -9.95
C LEU A 265 -2.26 -5.14 -9.87
N ILE A 266 -1.29 -5.37 -8.98
CA ILE A 266 -0.74 -6.70 -8.74
C ILE A 266 -1.80 -7.62 -8.10
N PHE A 267 -2.61 -7.12 -7.17
CA PHE A 267 -3.75 -7.88 -6.64
C PHE A 267 -4.76 -8.22 -7.72
N ALA A 268 -5.06 -7.27 -8.63
CA ALA A 268 -5.95 -7.52 -9.76
C ALA A 268 -5.44 -8.67 -10.65
N PHE A 269 -4.17 -8.59 -11.06
CA PHE A 269 -3.50 -9.63 -11.83
C PHE A 269 -3.62 -11.00 -11.14
N ALA A 270 -3.22 -11.08 -9.87
CA ALA A 270 -3.18 -12.36 -9.16
C ALA A 270 -4.58 -12.94 -8.91
N VAL A 271 -5.55 -12.10 -8.52
CA VAL A 271 -6.91 -12.57 -8.17
C VAL A 271 -7.73 -12.94 -9.40
N ILE A 272 -7.52 -12.27 -10.54
CA ILE A 272 -8.21 -12.60 -11.80
C ILE A 272 -7.69 -13.91 -12.38
N PHE A 273 -6.37 -14.17 -12.31
CA PHE A 273 -5.78 -15.41 -12.81
C PHE A 273 -5.83 -16.57 -11.81
N ALA A 274 -6.21 -16.33 -10.57
CA ALA A 274 -6.44 -17.41 -9.62
C ALA A 274 -7.57 -18.32 -10.12
N LYS A 275 -7.31 -19.61 -10.15
CA LYS A 275 -8.37 -20.61 -10.44
C LYS A 275 -9.43 -20.50 -9.36
N ASP A 276 -10.63 -20.15 -9.75
CA ASP A 276 -11.76 -20.10 -8.83
C ASP A 276 -12.11 -21.54 -8.46
N GLN A 277 -11.84 -21.93 -7.21
CA GLN A 277 -12.15 -23.30 -6.72
C GLN A 277 -13.66 -23.60 -6.75
N SER A 278 -14.50 -22.57 -6.91
CA SER A 278 -15.95 -22.71 -7.04
C SER A 278 -16.40 -23.15 -8.43
N CYS A 279 -15.54 -23.04 -9.45
CA CYS A 279 -15.87 -23.43 -10.84
C CYS A 279 -15.47 -24.87 -11.20
N VAL A 280 -14.90 -25.63 -10.24
CA VAL A 280 -14.44 -27.03 -10.42
C VAL A 280 -15.45 -28.01 -9.78
N LYS A 281 -16.69 -27.59 -9.53
CA LYS A 281 -17.78 -28.46 -9.08
C LYS A 281 -18.72 -28.77 -10.22
#